data_12582ced0054bd4143c009fa75e47155
#
_entry.id   12582ced0054bd4143c009fa75e47155
#
_cell.length_a   1.000
_cell.length_b   1.000
_cell.length_c   1.000
_cell.angle_alpha   90.00
_cell.angle_beta   90.00
_cell.angle_gamma   90.00
#
_symmetry.space_group_name_H-M   'P 1'
#
loop_
_entity.id
_entity.type
_entity.pdbx_description
1 polymer ?
#
loop_
_entity_poly.entity_id
_entity_poly.type
_entity_poly.pdbx_seq_one_letter_code
_entity_poly.pdbx_strand_id
1 'polypeptide(L)'
;MLNRYHAIADAITLLFAPYAEVALHDLASQKLVYISNNRSQRELGEDSNLSELQDDRGLQVIGPYLKRNWDGSQLRSISAVLRDDNGDPIGLMCINLDITVLEGAKAALEVFLGGNALQPQPDVLFQDDWQERINTFIHQWLQQRQQTLSSLKGAGRRAMVEALYHQGAFKGKNAAGYVAKILGIGRATVYNYLKNIKESV
;
A
#
# COMPACT_ATOMS: atom_id res chain seq x y z
N MET A 1 11.49 14.86 -34.90
CA MET A 1 10.07 14.70 -34.49
C MET A 1 9.95 14.31 -33.00
N LEU A 2 10.79 13.43 -32.48
CA LEU A 2 10.69 12.94 -31.08
C LEU A 2 11.17 13.94 -30.01
N ASN A 3 11.89 15.02 -30.36
CA ASN A 3 12.38 16.02 -29.39
C ASN A 3 11.27 16.67 -28.55
N ARG A 4 10.03 16.73 -29.06
CA ARG A 4 8.87 17.23 -28.30
C ARG A 4 8.55 16.41 -27.04
N TYR A 5 9.04 15.18 -26.96
CA TYR A 5 8.83 14.29 -25.82
C TYR A 5 9.95 14.31 -24.78
N HIS A 6 11.09 15.01 -25.03
CA HIS A 6 12.21 15.08 -24.11
C HIS A 6 11.81 15.64 -22.75
N ALA A 7 11.07 16.76 -22.73
CA ALA A 7 10.61 17.37 -21.49
C ALA A 7 9.68 16.45 -20.68
N ILE A 8 8.87 15.62 -21.35
CA ILE A 8 8.02 14.64 -20.70
C ILE A 8 8.87 13.52 -20.08
N ALA A 9 9.85 13.02 -20.83
CA ALA A 9 10.81 12.02 -20.35
C ALA A 9 11.56 12.52 -19.10
N ASP A 10 12.06 13.76 -19.13
CA ASP A 10 12.75 14.38 -18.01
C ASP A 10 11.84 14.59 -16.80
N ALA A 11 10.61 15.02 -17.01
CA ALA A 11 9.64 15.21 -15.94
C ALA A 11 9.34 13.89 -15.22
N ILE A 12 9.18 12.79 -15.97
CA ILE A 12 8.96 11.45 -15.41
C ILE A 12 10.17 11.01 -14.60
N THR A 13 11.39 11.15 -15.13
CA THR A 13 12.61 10.74 -14.43
C THR A 13 12.87 11.57 -13.18
N LEU A 14 12.60 12.87 -13.21
CA LEU A 14 12.71 13.74 -12.04
C LEU A 14 11.68 13.38 -10.95
N LEU A 15 10.44 13.08 -11.35
CA LEU A 15 9.37 12.71 -10.41
C LEU A 15 9.69 11.42 -9.64
N PHE A 16 10.34 10.46 -10.30
CA PHE A 16 10.69 9.16 -9.72
C PHE A 16 12.19 9.00 -9.45
N ALA A 17 12.92 10.12 -9.38
CA ALA A 17 14.36 10.09 -9.13
C ALA A 17 14.69 9.43 -7.78
N PRO A 18 15.78 8.64 -7.71
CA PRO A 18 16.72 8.30 -8.78
C PRO A 18 16.32 7.01 -9.54
N TYR A 19 15.12 6.47 -9.37
CA TYR A 19 14.74 5.10 -9.72
C TYR A 19 14.19 4.94 -11.15
N ALA A 20 13.75 6.01 -11.80
CA ALA A 20 13.21 5.94 -13.14
C ALA A 20 14.25 6.24 -14.21
N GLU A 21 14.18 5.53 -15.33
CA GLU A 21 14.84 5.81 -16.59
C GLU A 21 13.78 5.91 -17.67
N VAL A 22 13.90 6.87 -18.58
CA VAL A 22 13.06 6.96 -19.78
C VAL A 22 13.91 6.98 -21.03
N ALA A 23 13.63 6.04 -21.94
CA ALA A 23 14.31 5.89 -23.23
C ALA A 23 13.35 6.17 -24.37
N LEU A 24 13.78 6.93 -25.38
CA LEU A 24 13.04 7.16 -26.63
C LEU A 24 13.74 6.45 -27.78
N HIS A 25 12.97 5.64 -28.46
CA HIS A 25 13.40 4.92 -29.64
C HIS A 25 12.70 5.49 -30.88
N ASP A 26 13.47 5.75 -31.93
CA ASP A 26 12.96 6.18 -33.22
C ASP A 26 12.67 4.94 -34.08
N LEU A 27 11.44 4.81 -34.57
CA LEU A 27 11.04 3.65 -35.36
C LEU A 27 11.57 3.69 -36.79
N ALA A 28 11.81 4.88 -37.35
CA ALA A 28 12.35 5.00 -38.71
C ALA A 28 13.80 4.55 -38.81
N SER A 29 14.64 4.98 -37.82
CA SER A 29 16.05 4.58 -37.78
C SER A 29 16.30 3.31 -36.96
N GLN A 30 15.33 2.81 -36.23
CA GLN A 30 15.46 1.69 -35.27
C GLN A 30 16.55 1.93 -34.23
N LYS A 31 16.71 3.18 -33.75
CA LYS A 31 17.77 3.61 -32.86
C LYS A 31 17.23 4.18 -31.55
N LEU A 32 18.01 4.03 -30.47
CA LEU A 32 17.86 4.81 -29.25
C LEU A 32 18.30 6.25 -29.53
N VAL A 33 17.37 7.21 -29.46
CA VAL A 33 17.64 8.61 -29.82
C VAL A 33 17.68 9.55 -28.61
N TYR A 34 17.13 9.14 -27.47
CA TYR A 34 17.17 9.91 -26.26
C TYR A 34 17.07 9.00 -25.03
N ILE A 35 17.75 9.34 -23.96
CA ILE A 35 17.65 8.66 -22.69
C ILE A 35 17.79 9.66 -21.55
N SER A 36 16.86 9.66 -20.61
CA SER A 36 16.87 10.46 -19.40
C SER A 36 17.18 9.56 -18.21
N ASN A 37 18.13 9.97 -17.35
CA ASN A 37 18.64 9.20 -16.22
C ASN A 37 19.11 7.78 -16.62
N ASN A 38 20.14 7.71 -17.47
CA ASN A 38 20.68 6.48 -18.06
C ASN A 38 21.21 5.48 -17.02
N ARG A 39 20.34 4.62 -16.53
CA ARG A 39 20.64 3.54 -15.57
C ARG A 39 21.00 2.23 -16.27
N SER A 40 20.51 2.06 -17.50
CA SER A 40 20.76 0.88 -18.32
C SER A 40 22.13 0.85 -18.98
N GLN A 41 22.90 1.96 -18.89
CA GLN A 41 24.19 2.16 -19.55
C GLN A 41 24.14 2.01 -21.09
N ARG A 42 22.97 2.22 -21.69
CA ARG A 42 22.80 2.18 -23.13
C ARG A 42 23.40 3.42 -23.80
N GLU A 43 23.89 3.25 -25.01
CA GLU A 43 24.47 4.35 -25.79
C GLU A 43 23.45 4.89 -26.79
N LEU A 44 23.47 6.21 -27.01
CA LEU A 44 22.65 6.81 -28.06
C LEU A 44 23.11 6.28 -29.42
N GLY A 45 22.16 5.93 -30.26
CA GLY A 45 22.42 5.32 -31.57
C GLY A 45 22.49 3.80 -31.56
N GLU A 46 22.40 3.13 -30.41
CA GLU A 46 22.22 1.68 -30.34
C GLU A 46 20.95 1.21 -31.03
N ASP A 47 21.00 -0.02 -31.58
CA ASP A 47 19.83 -0.66 -32.17
C ASP A 47 18.75 -0.94 -31.14
N SER A 48 17.53 -0.61 -31.48
CA SER A 48 16.36 -0.76 -30.61
C SER A 48 15.76 -2.16 -30.61
N ASN A 49 16.02 -2.97 -31.67
CA ASN A 49 15.45 -4.30 -31.89
C ASN A 49 13.91 -4.34 -31.83
N LEU A 50 13.25 -3.28 -32.34
CA LEU A 50 11.79 -3.08 -32.21
C LEU A 50 11.03 -3.50 -33.49
N SER A 51 11.61 -4.33 -34.33
CA SER A 51 11.05 -4.74 -35.64
C SER A 51 9.64 -5.35 -35.60
N GLU A 52 9.23 -5.89 -34.45
CA GLU A 52 7.90 -6.51 -34.27
C GLU A 52 6.77 -5.51 -34.00
N LEU A 53 7.07 -4.24 -33.72
CA LEU A 53 6.07 -3.23 -33.35
C LEU A 53 5.46 -2.48 -34.52
N GLN A 54 5.85 -2.80 -35.76
CA GLN A 54 5.52 -1.98 -36.91
C GLN A 54 4.06 -2.06 -37.35
N ASP A 55 3.26 -3.03 -36.91
CA ASP A 55 1.95 -3.30 -37.55
C ASP A 55 0.72 -3.20 -36.63
N ASP A 56 0.86 -2.88 -35.35
CA ASP A 56 -0.30 -2.78 -34.44
C ASP A 56 -0.80 -1.34 -34.28
N ARG A 57 -1.63 -0.88 -35.21
CA ARG A 57 -2.25 0.48 -35.16
C ARG A 57 -3.16 0.70 -33.95
N GLY A 58 -3.50 -0.36 -33.22
CA GLY A 58 -4.37 -0.30 -32.03
C GLY A 58 -3.62 -0.14 -30.73
N LEU A 59 -2.35 -0.55 -30.65
CA LEU A 59 -1.58 -0.52 -29.41
C LEU A 59 -1.11 0.92 -29.10
N GLN A 60 -1.52 1.43 -27.94
CA GLN A 60 -1.06 2.73 -27.43
C GLN A 60 -0.05 2.57 -26.31
N VAL A 61 -0.27 1.60 -25.42
CA VAL A 61 0.57 1.33 -24.26
C VAL A 61 0.76 -0.17 -24.10
N ILE A 62 2.01 -0.57 -23.88
CA ILE A 62 2.42 -1.96 -23.67
C ILE A 62 2.92 -2.10 -22.23
N GLY A 63 2.35 -3.04 -21.50
CA GLY A 63 2.74 -3.29 -20.11
C GLY A 63 1.62 -3.03 -19.11
N PRO A 64 1.95 -3.01 -17.77
CA PRO A 64 3.32 -3.13 -17.22
C PRO A 64 3.89 -4.54 -17.36
N TYR A 65 5.21 -4.62 -17.54
CA TYR A 65 5.97 -5.88 -17.59
C TYR A 65 7.24 -5.77 -16.74
N LEU A 66 7.79 -6.93 -16.34
CA LEU A 66 9.03 -6.99 -15.59
C LEU A 66 10.20 -7.28 -16.52
N LYS A 67 11.32 -6.62 -16.28
CA LYS A 67 12.59 -6.94 -16.91
C LYS A 67 13.74 -6.78 -15.93
N ARG A 68 14.91 -7.33 -16.29
CA ARG A 68 16.12 -7.24 -15.46
C ARG A 68 17.13 -6.32 -16.14
N ASN A 69 17.74 -5.45 -15.38
CA ASN A 69 18.81 -4.59 -15.86
C ASN A 69 20.17 -5.33 -15.83
N TRP A 70 21.20 -4.74 -16.44
CA TRP A 70 22.55 -5.30 -16.51
C TRP A 70 23.18 -5.61 -15.15
N ASP A 71 22.87 -4.79 -14.12
CA ASP A 71 23.33 -4.93 -12.73
C ASP A 71 22.49 -5.92 -11.89
N GLY A 72 21.50 -6.57 -12.50
CA GLY A 72 20.59 -7.50 -11.84
C GLY A 72 19.37 -6.83 -11.18
N SER A 73 19.27 -5.50 -11.20
CA SER A 73 18.11 -4.79 -10.65
C SER A 73 16.82 -5.15 -11.38
N GLN A 74 15.73 -5.21 -10.63
CA GLN A 74 14.41 -5.53 -11.16
C GLN A 74 13.68 -4.26 -11.57
N LEU A 75 13.28 -4.22 -12.83
CA LEU A 75 12.58 -3.08 -13.40
C LEU A 75 11.13 -3.43 -13.68
N ARG A 76 10.23 -2.54 -13.30
CA ARG A 76 8.86 -2.49 -13.80
C ARG A 76 8.80 -1.51 -14.96
N SER A 77 8.41 -1.98 -16.12
CA SER A 77 8.51 -1.22 -17.37
C SER A 77 7.15 -1.05 -18.02
N ILE A 78 7.00 0.08 -18.69
CA ILE A 78 5.86 0.41 -19.54
C ILE A 78 6.39 1.07 -20.81
N SER A 79 5.81 0.78 -21.95
CA SER A 79 6.17 1.40 -23.23
C SER A 79 4.95 2.06 -23.85
N ALA A 80 5.10 3.31 -24.28
CA ALA A 80 4.07 4.06 -25.00
C ALA A 80 4.48 4.26 -26.44
N VAL A 81 3.56 3.94 -27.37
CA VAL A 81 3.76 4.19 -28.81
C VAL A 81 3.51 5.67 -29.08
N LEU A 82 4.53 6.33 -29.60
CA LEU A 82 4.48 7.73 -29.98
C LEU A 82 4.05 7.83 -31.45
N ARG A 83 3.05 8.68 -31.70
CA ARG A 83 2.47 8.84 -33.03
C ARG A 83 2.63 10.28 -33.54
N ASP A 84 2.64 10.41 -34.85
CA ASP A 84 2.54 11.72 -35.49
C ASP A 84 1.10 12.24 -35.55
N ASP A 85 0.92 13.39 -36.19
CA ASP A 85 -0.39 14.04 -36.31
C ASP A 85 -1.36 13.28 -37.24
N ASN A 86 -0.85 12.33 -38.04
CA ASN A 86 -1.65 11.44 -38.90
C ASN A 86 -2.04 10.13 -38.21
N GLY A 87 -1.50 9.93 -36.97
CA GLY A 87 -1.71 8.71 -36.21
C GLY A 87 -0.72 7.60 -36.51
N ASP A 88 0.28 7.85 -37.39
CA ASP A 88 1.30 6.86 -37.73
C ASP A 88 2.35 6.73 -36.59
N PRO A 89 2.79 5.51 -36.22
CA PRO A 89 3.78 5.32 -35.19
C PRO A 89 5.16 5.84 -35.63
N ILE A 90 5.73 6.72 -34.84
CA ILE A 90 7.04 7.34 -35.12
C ILE A 90 8.11 6.96 -34.10
N GLY A 91 7.71 6.48 -32.93
CA GLY A 91 8.65 6.14 -31.86
C GLY A 91 8.02 5.36 -30.74
N LEU A 92 8.88 4.92 -29.82
CA LEU A 92 8.49 4.26 -28.59
C LEU A 92 9.14 4.97 -27.39
N MET A 93 8.35 5.32 -26.39
CA MET A 93 8.82 5.80 -25.09
C MET A 93 8.79 4.62 -24.11
N CYS A 94 9.95 4.19 -23.63
CA CYS A 94 10.07 3.14 -22.62
C CYS A 94 10.35 3.78 -21.25
N ILE A 95 9.46 3.60 -20.30
CA ILE A 95 9.59 4.05 -18.92
C ILE A 95 9.96 2.84 -18.08
N ASN A 96 11.11 2.89 -17.42
CA ASN A 96 11.67 1.82 -16.60
C ASN A 96 11.81 2.31 -15.16
N LEU A 97 11.10 1.70 -14.24
CA LEU A 97 11.18 1.99 -12.81
C LEU A 97 11.92 0.86 -12.10
N ASP A 98 13.02 1.17 -11.45
CA ASP A 98 13.73 0.23 -10.58
C ASP A 98 12.91 0.01 -9.30
N ILE A 99 12.45 -1.23 -9.12
CA ILE A 99 11.63 -1.65 -7.98
C ILE A 99 12.40 -2.54 -7.01
N THR A 100 13.71 -2.70 -7.17
CA THR A 100 14.55 -3.61 -6.37
C THR A 100 14.44 -3.33 -4.87
N VAL A 101 14.47 -2.05 -4.48
CA VAL A 101 14.34 -1.64 -3.07
C VAL A 101 12.95 -1.95 -2.53
N LEU A 102 11.91 -1.76 -3.34
CA LEU A 102 10.52 -2.05 -2.94
C LEU A 102 10.28 -3.56 -2.82
N GLU A 103 10.82 -4.35 -3.73
CA GLU A 103 10.77 -5.83 -3.64
C GLU A 103 11.53 -6.34 -2.42
N GLY A 104 12.69 -5.76 -2.10
CA GLY A 104 13.43 -6.08 -0.88
C GLY A 104 12.66 -5.73 0.39
N ALA A 105 12.04 -4.56 0.43
CA ALA A 105 11.19 -4.14 1.55
C ALA A 105 9.96 -5.05 1.71
N LYS A 106 9.32 -5.41 0.59
CA LYS A 106 8.20 -6.38 0.57
C LYS A 106 8.64 -7.73 1.14
N ALA A 107 9.77 -8.28 0.66
CA ALA A 107 10.30 -9.55 1.15
C ALA A 107 10.62 -9.50 2.67
N ALA A 108 11.20 -8.41 3.15
CA ALA A 108 11.45 -8.21 4.58
C ALA A 108 10.14 -8.17 5.39
N LEU A 109 9.12 -7.47 4.90
CA LEU A 109 7.80 -7.44 5.54
C LEU A 109 7.13 -8.82 5.54
N GLU A 110 7.25 -9.58 4.46
CA GLU A 110 6.70 -10.94 4.37
C GLU A 110 7.32 -11.91 5.39
N VAL A 111 8.60 -11.75 5.73
CA VAL A 111 9.25 -12.50 6.82
C VAL A 111 8.55 -12.26 8.16
N PHE A 112 8.18 -11.01 8.45
CA PHE A 112 7.51 -10.65 9.71
C PHE A 112 6.01 -10.94 9.71
N LEU A 113 5.35 -10.79 8.56
CA LEU A 113 3.90 -10.89 8.46
C LEU A 113 3.40 -12.27 8.04
N GLY A 114 4.18 -13.03 7.29
CA GLY A 114 3.73 -14.26 6.63
C GLY A 114 4.58 -15.51 6.86
N GLY A 115 5.76 -15.36 7.46
CA GLY A 115 6.78 -16.44 7.47
C GLY A 115 6.51 -17.61 8.40
N ASN A 116 5.68 -17.47 9.43
CA ASN A 116 5.20 -18.57 10.25
C ASN A 116 3.67 -18.45 10.32
N ALA A 117 2.97 -19.50 9.93
CA ALA A 117 1.55 -19.59 10.22
C ALA A 117 1.35 -19.20 11.68
N LEU A 118 0.69 -18.06 11.92
CA LEU A 118 0.37 -17.64 13.28
C LEU A 118 -0.36 -18.80 13.94
N GLN A 119 0.28 -19.41 14.92
CA GLN A 119 -0.38 -20.47 15.67
C GLN A 119 -1.53 -19.86 16.45
N PRO A 120 -2.67 -20.54 16.53
CA PRO A 120 -3.74 -20.12 17.43
C PRO A 120 -3.12 -19.94 18.83
N GLN A 121 -3.55 -18.90 19.53
CA GLN A 121 -3.11 -18.62 20.87
C GLN A 121 -3.30 -19.88 21.75
N PRO A 122 -2.25 -20.39 22.41
CA PRO A 122 -2.37 -21.62 23.18
C PRO A 122 -3.35 -21.43 24.34
N ASP A 123 -4.46 -22.18 24.36
CA ASP A 123 -5.48 -22.11 25.39
C ASP A 123 -4.92 -22.23 26.81
N VAL A 124 -3.85 -23.03 26.98
CA VAL A 124 -3.18 -23.26 28.28
C VAL A 124 -2.56 -22.00 28.86
N LEU A 125 -2.12 -21.04 28.02
CA LEU A 125 -1.47 -19.81 28.50
C LEU A 125 -2.48 -18.67 28.72
N PHE A 126 -3.68 -18.74 28.09
CA PHE A 126 -4.60 -17.61 28.00
C PHE A 126 -6.06 -17.97 28.36
N GLN A 127 -6.28 -19.08 29.02
CA GLN A 127 -7.63 -19.57 29.36
C GLN A 127 -8.54 -18.56 30.06
N ASP A 128 -7.97 -17.50 30.66
CA ASP A 128 -8.71 -16.47 31.39
C ASP A 128 -8.26 -15.03 31.03
N ASP A 129 -7.73 -14.79 29.82
CA ASP A 129 -7.38 -13.40 29.45
C ASP A 129 -8.63 -12.57 29.13
N TRP A 130 -9.32 -12.19 30.21
CA TRP A 130 -10.48 -11.30 30.14
C TRP A 130 -10.10 -9.93 29.55
N GLN A 131 -8.83 -9.51 29.64
CA GLN A 131 -8.33 -8.24 29.10
C GLN A 131 -8.31 -8.30 27.56
N GLU A 132 -7.82 -9.38 27.00
CA GLU A 132 -7.81 -9.58 25.55
C GLU A 132 -9.23 -9.64 25.00
N ARG A 133 -10.15 -10.34 25.65
CA ARG A 133 -11.56 -10.37 25.27
C ARG A 133 -12.18 -8.97 25.25
N ILE A 134 -11.88 -8.13 26.25
CA ILE A 134 -12.33 -6.74 26.29
C ILE A 134 -11.71 -5.95 25.12
N ASN A 135 -10.40 -6.09 24.88
CA ASN A 135 -9.73 -5.39 23.79
C ASN A 135 -10.30 -5.76 22.43
N THR A 136 -10.43 -7.04 22.15
CA THR A 136 -11.02 -7.56 20.90
C THR A 136 -12.43 -7.02 20.69
N PHE A 137 -13.27 -7.07 21.74
CA PHE A 137 -14.63 -6.53 21.66
C PHE A 137 -14.65 -5.02 21.37
N ILE A 138 -13.84 -4.24 22.07
CA ILE A 138 -13.74 -2.79 21.86
C ILE A 138 -13.35 -2.48 20.41
N HIS A 139 -12.33 -3.16 19.87
CA HIS A 139 -11.88 -2.94 18.51
C HIS A 139 -12.95 -3.31 17.48
N GLN A 140 -13.62 -4.44 17.64
CA GLN A 140 -14.72 -4.85 16.76
C GLN A 140 -15.91 -3.87 16.82
N TRP A 141 -16.29 -3.43 18.02
CA TRP A 141 -17.38 -2.48 18.23
C TRP A 141 -17.09 -1.12 17.56
N LEU A 142 -15.86 -0.62 17.67
CA LEU A 142 -15.40 0.61 17.01
C LEU A 142 -15.36 0.47 15.49
N GLN A 143 -14.84 -0.64 15.00
CA GLN A 143 -14.75 -0.91 13.57
C GLN A 143 -16.12 -0.95 12.90
N GLN A 144 -17.09 -1.65 13.52
CA GLN A 144 -18.47 -1.70 13.01
C GLN A 144 -19.14 -0.32 12.91
N ARG A 145 -18.69 0.66 13.72
CA ARG A 145 -19.22 2.02 13.77
C ARG A 145 -18.34 3.04 13.07
N GLN A 146 -17.24 2.58 12.45
CA GLN A 146 -16.23 3.44 11.81
C GLN A 146 -15.73 4.54 12.75
N GLN A 147 -15.53 4.22 14.02
CA GLN A 147 -15.09 5.13 15.08
C GLN A 147 -13.72 4.72 15.63
N THR A 148 -13.07 5.67 16.30
CA THR A 148 -11.83 5.43 17.05
C THR A 148 -12.05 5.74 18.52
N LEU A 149 -11.21 5.20 19.42
CA LEU A 149 -11.29 5.51 20.85
C LEU A 149 -11.22 7.01 21.13
N SER A 150 -10.39 7.74 20.38
CA SER A 150 -10.22 9.18 20.52
C SER A 150 -11.43 9.99 20.08
N SER A 151 -12.24 9.45 19.15
CA SER A 151 -13.46 10.11 18.67
C SER A 151 -14.65 9.92 19.60
N LEU A 152 -14.59 8.98 20.57
CA LEU A 152 -15.70 8.69 21.47
C LEU A 152 -15.92 9.85 22.47
N LYS A 153 -17.08 10.48 22.39
CA LYS A 153 -17.59 11.45 23.38
C LYS A 153 -18.36 10.73 24.51
N GLY A 154 -18.85 11.47 25.48
CA GLY A 154 -19.51 10.93 26.67
C GLY A 154 -20.61 9.90 26.38
N ALA A 155 -21.50 10.17 25.42
CA ALA A 155 -22.56 9.23 25.02
C ALA A 155 -21.98 7.93 24.40
N GLY A 156 -20.95 8.04 23.54
CA GLY A 156 -20.30 6.88 22.94
C GLY A 156 -19.55 6.04 23.95
N ARG A 157 -18.88 6.67 24.93
CA ARG A 157 -18.22 5.96 26.04
C ARG A 157 -19.22 5.21 26.92
N ARG A 158 -20.38 5.82 27.20
CA ARG A 158 -21.48 5.14 27.92
C ARG A 158 -22.00 3.95 27.15
N ALA A 159 -22.28 4.10 25.83
CA ALA A 159 -22.75 3.01 25.00
C ALA A 159 -21.74 1.85 24.89
N MET A 160 -20.43 2.16 24.89
CA MET A 160 -19.37 1.16 24.93
C MET A 160 -19.38 0.39 26.26
N VAL A 161 -19.51 1.06 27.40
CA VAL A 161 -19.60 0.40 28.73
C VAL A 161 -20.82 -0.49 28.81
N GLU A 162 -21.95 -0.04 28.27
CA GLU A 162 -23.19 -0.81 28.21
C GLU A 162 -23.03 -2.08 27.35
N ALA A 163 -22.44 -1.94 26.16
CA ALA A 163 -22.16 -3.08 25.29
C ALA A 163 -21.22 -4.10 25.95
N LEU A 164 -20.16 -3.62 26.62
CA LEU A 164 -19.25 -4.47 27.40
C LEU A 164 -19.93 -5.16 28.58
N TYR A 165 -20.90 -4.51 29.23
CA TYR A 165 -21.68 -5.09 30.31
C TYR A 165 -22.50 -6.28 29.82
N HIS A 166 -23.21 -6.14 28.70
CA HIS A 166 -24.00 -7.21 28.11
C HIS A 166 -23.15 -8.39 27.64
N GLN A 167 -21.88 -8.16 27.28
CA GLN A 167 -20.90 -9.21 26.98
C GLN A 167 -20.28 -9.87 28.23
N GLY A 168 -20.68 -9.44 29.41
CA GLY A 168 -20.17 -10.01 30.66
C GLY A 168 -18.72 -9.61 30.99
N ALA A 169 -18.19 -8.55 30.37
CA ALA A 169 -16.81 -8.11 30.52
C ALA A 169 -16.43 -7.72 31.94
N PHE A 170 -17.39 -7.35 32.78
CA PHE A 170 -17.16 -6.88 34.16
C PHE A 170 -17.16 -7.98 35.22
N LYS A 171 -17.14 -9.26 34.84
CA LYS A 171 -16.97 -10.40 35.75
C LYS A 171 -15.52 -10.53 36.25
N GLY A 172 -14.55 -10.03 35.50
CA GLY A 172 -13.14 -10.09 35.86
C GLY A 172 -12.78 -9.14 37.00
N LYS A 173 -11.88 -9.59 37.89
CA LYS A 173 -11.34 -8.73 38.97
C LYS A 173 -10.63 -7.51 38.34
N ASN A 174 -10.99 -6.30 38.74
CA ASN A 174 -10.47 -5.03 38.23
C ASN A 174 -10.89 -4.66 36.77
N ALA A 175 -11.82 -5.37 36.15
CA ALA A 175 -12.25 -5.06 34.79
C ALA A 175 -12.78 -3.62 34.62
N ALA A 176 -13.52 -3.11 35.61
CA ALA A 176 -13.99 -1.71 35.58
C ALA A 176 -12.84 -0.68 35.59
N GLY A 177 -11.76 -0.95 36.32
CA GLY A 177 -10.56 -0.10 36.29
C GLY A 177 -9.83 -0.16 34.96
N TYR A 178 -9.76 -1.33 34.35
CA TYR A 178 -9.15 -1.54 33.04
C TYR A 178 -9.92 -0.80 31.94
N VAL A 179 -11.24 -0.97 31.89
CA VAL A 179 -12.11 -0.28 30.93
C VAL A 179 -12.05 1.24 31.10
N ALA A 180 -12.01 1.72 32.35
CA ALA A 180 -11.83 3.14 32.66
C ALA A 180 -10.55 3.71 32.04
N LYS A 181 -9.43 2.98 32.18
CA LYS A 181 -8.13 3.35 31.60
C LYS A 181 -8.18 3.41 30.08
N ILE A 182 -8.75 2.39 29.42
CA ILE A 182 -8.86 2.36 27.95
C ILE A 182 -9.72 3.50 27.43
N LEU A 183 -10.87 3.75 28.07
CA LEU A 183 -11.80 4.79 27.63
C LEU A 183 -11.39 6.21 28.05
N GLY A 184 -10.31 6.37 28.80
CA GLY A 184 -9.86 7.68 29.31
C GLY A 184 -10.89 8.37 30.20
N ILE A 185 -11.59 7.60 31.09
CA ILE A 185 -12.58 8.10 32.04
C ILE A 185 -12.26 7.64 33.44
N GLY A 186 -12.86 8.31 34.43
CA GLY A 186 -12.71 7.91 35.84
C GLY A 186 -13.35 6.54 36.12
N ARG A 187 -12.73 5.76 37.03
CA ARG A 187 -13.30 4.49 37.51
C ARG A 187 -14.70 4.66 38.07
N ALA A 188 -14.93 5.75 38.81
CA ALA A 188 -16.24 6.11 39.37
C ALA A 188 -17.30 6.31 38.27
N THR A 189 -16.90 6.88 37.10
CA THR A 189 -17.78 7.08 35.97
C THR A 189 -18.24 5.73 35.38
N VAL A 190 -17.31 4.77 35.27
CA VAL A 190 -17.69 3.41 34.81
C VAL A 190 -18.69 2.77 35.77
N TYR A 191 -18.46 2.86 37.10
CA TYR A 191 -19.40 2.33 38.07
C TYR A 191 -20.76 3.01 38.03
N ASN A 192 -20.82 4.34 37.82
CA ASN A 192 -22.07 5.07 37.66
C ASN A 192 -22.84 4.58 36.40
N TYR A 193 -22.14 4.36 35.29
CA TYR A 193 -22.78 3.77 34.10
C TYR A 193 -23.33 2.37 34.36
N LEU A 194 -22.54 1.49 35.00
CA LEU A 194 -22.97 0.15 35.38
C LEU A 194 -24.16 0.13 36.34
N LYS A 195 -24.21 1.06 37.30
CA LYS A 195 -25.35 1.20 38.21
C LYS A 195 -26.64 1.54 37.46
N ASN A 196 -26.58 2.56 36.57
CA ASN A 196 -27.73 2.98 35.78
C ASN A 196 -28.24 1.86 34.84
N ILE A 197 -27.35 1.05 34.30
CA ILE A 197 -27.73 -0.11 33.45
C ILE A 197 -28.50 -1.14 34.28
N LYS A 198 -28.03 -1.43 35.51
CA LYS A 198 -28.69 -2.42 36.38
C LYS A 198 -30.05 -1.95 36.88
N GLU A 199 -30.28 -0.65 37.01
CA GLU A 199 -31.55 -0.05 37.47
C GLU A 199 -32.56 0.05 36.30
N SER A 200 -32.11 -0.11 35.02
CA SER A 200 -32.93 -0.02 33.83
C SER A 200 -33.37 -1.40 33.29
N VAL A 201 -32.90 -2.49 33.88
CA VAL A 201 -33.24 -3.88 33.59
C VAL A 201 -34.10 -4.42 34.70
#